data_716307ec816a45679338f3e63dbd26f5
#
_entry.id   716307ec816a45679338f3e63dbd26f5
#
_cell.length_a   1.000
_cell.length_b   1.000
_cell.length_c   1.000
_cell.angle_alpha   90.00
_cell.angle_beta   90.00
_cell.angle_gamma   90.00
#
_symmetry.space_group_name_H-M   'P 1'
#
loop_
_entity.id
_entity.type
_entity.pdbx_description
1 polymer ?
#
loop_
_entity_poly.entity_id
_entity_poly.type
_entity_poly.pdbx_seq_one_letter_code
_entity_poly.pdbx_strand_id
1 'polypeptide(L)'
;MKQRVTLTFPRQMVHMPITYRLAKDFIIAANIIRAQVAPNQVGKLVVELAGDMDQLAAALAWLSDSGIEVAHSGREILIDTDRCIDCGLCTGVCPTQALTLDREFRLHFTRSRCIVCEQCIPACPVAAITTNF
;
A
#
# COMPACT_ATOMS: atom_id res chain seq x y z
N MET A 1 -3.08 6.13 16.67
CA MET A 1 -2.73 4.86 16.02
C MET A 1 -2.82 5.03 14.50
N LYS A 2 -1.91 4.43 13.78
CA LYS A 2 -1.90 4.46 12.31
C LYS A 2 -2.02 3.06 11.76
N GLN A 3 -2.81 2.91 10.71
CA GLN A 3 -3.00 1.62 10.06
C GLN A 3 -3.05 1.80 8.54
N ARG A 4 -2.30 0.98 7.82
CA ARG A 4 -2.30 0.98 6.36
C ARG A 4 -3.24 -0.10 5.86
N VAL A 5 -4.13 0.27 4.96
CA VAL A 5 -5.11 -0.64 4.37
C VAL A 5 -5.21 -0.44 2.87
N THR A 6 -5.56 -1.50 2.17
CA THR A 6 -5.94 -1.44 0.75
C THR A 6 -7.44 -1.57 0.64
N LEU A 7 -8.06 -0.59 0.01
CA LEU A 7 -9.50 -0.58 -0.24
C LEU A 7 -9.75 -0.91 -1.70
N THR A 8 -10.62 -1.89 -1.94
CA THR A 8 -11.05 -2.26 -3.29
C THR A 8 -12.52 -1.91 -3.45
N PHE A 9 -12.81 -1.03 -4.41
CA PHE A 9 -14.16 -0.54 -4.65
C PHE A 9 -14.79 -1.24 -5.83
N PRO A 10 -16.07 -1.68 -5.72
CA PRO A 10 -16.85 -2.07 -6.88
C PRO A 10 -17.01 -0.90 -7.85
N ARG A 11 -17.28 -1.21 -9.12
CA ARG A 11 -17.43 -0.19 -10.17
C ARG A 11 -18.42 0.92 -9.83
N GLN A 12 -19.53 0.56 -9.19
CA GLN A 12 -20.60 1.51 -8.82
C GLN A 12 -20.23 2.41 -7.64
N MET A 13 -19.16 2.11 -6.91
CA MET A 13 -18.78 2.84 -5.70
C MET A 13 -17.57 3.75 -5.88
N VAL A 14 -16.98 3.82 -7.09
CA VAL A 14 -15.78 4.64 -7.32
C VAL A 14 -16.03 6.14 -7.15
N HIS A 15 -17.29 6.57 -7.20
CA HIS A 15 -17.67 7.98 -7.00
C HIS A 15 -17.94 8.34 -5.54
N MET A 16 -17.89 7.39 -4.62
CA MET A 16 -18.15 7.64 -3.21
C MET A 16 -16.99 8.43 -2.58
N PRO A 17 -17.25 9.58 -1.91
CA PRO A 17 -16.19 10.39 -1.31
C PRO A 17 -15.73 9.82 0.03
N ILE A 18 -14.98 8.72 -0.01
CA ILE A 18 -14.60 7.94 1.16
C ILE A 18 -13.69 8.72 2.11
N THR A 19 -12.68 9.41 1.57
CA THR A 19 -11.75 10.18 2.39
C THR A 19 -12.47 11.28 3.17
N TYR A 20 -13.42 11.94 2.52
CA TYR A 20 -14.24 12.96 3.15
C TYR A 20 -15.10 12.38 4.29
N ARG A 21 -15.74 11.25 4.03
CA ARG A 21 -16.62 10.61 5.02
C ARG A 21 -15.85 10.06 6.20
N LEU A 22 -14.67 9.51 5.97
CA LEU A 22 -13.79 9.07 7.05
C LEU A 22 -13.38 10.23 7.95
N ALA A 23 -13.03 11.37 7.36
CA ALA A 23 -12.65 12.55 8.14
C ALA A 23 -13.82 13.15 8.89
N LYS A 24 -14.99 13.21 8.26
CA LYS A 24 -16.17 13.84 8.83
C LYS A 24 -16.88 12.98 9.88
N ASP A 25 -17.15 11.73 9.54
CA ASP A 25 -17.99 10.85 10.36
C ASP A 25 -17.20 10.10 11.43
N PHE A 26 -15.94 9.79 11.15
CA PHE A 26 -15.09 8.95 12.01
C PHE A 26 -13.88 9.68 12.58
N ILE A 27 -13.66 10.94 12.20
CA ILE A 27 -12.54 11.77 12.67
C ILE A 27 -11.20 11.04 12.40
N ILE A 28 -11.07 10.49 11.21
CA ILE A 28 -9.87 9.78 10.79
C ILE A 28 -9.15 10.57 9.71
N ALA A 29 -7.85 10.80 9.91
CA ALA A 29 -7.00 11.34 8.88
C ALA A 29 -6.62 10.21 7.91
N ALA A 30 -6.97 10.38 6.63
CA ALA A 30 -6.65 9.42 5.59
C ALA A 30 -5.60 10.01 4.67
N ASN A 31 -4.41 9.39 4.65
CA ASN A 31 -3.36 9.77 3.74
C ASN A 31 -3.29 8.77 2.57
N ILE A 32 -3.49 9.26 1.37
CA ILE A 32 -3.48 8.41 0.18
C ILE A 32 -2.04 8.15 -0.22
N ILE A 33 -1.66 6.88 -0.20
CA ILE A 33 -0.32 6.45 -0.62
C ILE A 33 -0.33 6.13 -2.11
N ARG A 34 -1.37 5.46 -2.57
CA ARG A 34 -1.54 5.17 -3.99
C ARG A 34 -3.02 5.02 -4.31
N ALA A 35 -3.41 5.48 -5.48
CA ALA A 35 -4.77 5.37 -5.98
C ALA A 35 -4.77 4.88 -7.44
N GLN A 36 -5.63 3.93 -7.73
CA GLN A 36 -5.96 3.49 -9.08
C GLN A 36 -7.47 3.51 -9.22
N VAL A 37 -8.01 4.65 -9.59
CA VAL A 37 -9.45 4.87 -9.74
C VAL A 37 -9.72 5.38 -11.14
N ALA A 38 -10.58 4.68 -11.87
CA ALA A 38 -11.02 5.08 -13.19
C ALA A 38 -12.53 4.86 -13.31
N PRO A 39 -13.24 5.68 -14.10
CA PRO A 39 -14.68 5.50 -14.29
C PRO A 39 -15.01 4.12 -14.83
N ASN A 40 -16.06 3.50 -14.29
CA ASN A 40 -16.57 2.19 -14.70
C ASN A 40 -15.57 1.03 -14.54
N GLN A 41 -14.58 1.18 -13.67
CA GLN A 41 -13.64 0.11 -13.34
C GLN A 41 -13.57 -0.10 -11.84
N VAL A 42 -13.13 -1.28 -11.44
CA VAL A 42 -12.83 -1.55 -10.04
C VAL A 42 -11.69 -0.63 -9.60
N GLY A 43 -11.93 0.16 -8.56
CA GLY A 43 -10.94 1.07 -8.01
C GLY A 43 -10.17 0.45 -6.85
N LYS A 44 -8.91 0.80 -6.72
CA LYS A 44 -8.08 0.41 -5.59
C LYS A 44 -7.41 1.63 -4.97
N LEU A 45 -7.39 1.66 -3.64
CA LEU A 45 -6.84 2.78 -2.88
C LEU A 45 -6.01 2.23 -1.73
N VAL A 46 -4.74 2.60 -1.68
CA VAL A 46 -3.88 2.30 -0.53
C VAL A 46 -3.81 3.55 0.32
N VAL A 47 -4.31 3.46 1.55
CA VAL A 47 -4.37 4.59 2.48
C VAL A 47 -3.75 4.24 3.82
N GLU A 48 -3.16 5.24 4.44
CA GLU A 48 -2.77 5.19 5.84
C GLU A 48 -3.80 5.96 6.65
N LEU A 49 -4.46 5.25 7.54
CA LEU A 49 -5.52 5.81 8.40
C LEU A 49 -4.94 6.09 9.78
N ALA A 50 -5.16 7.30 10.28
CA ALA A 50 -4.72 7.70 11.61
C ALA A 50 -5.90 8.18 12.44
N GLY A 51 -6.04 7.65 13.64
CA GLY A 51 -7.12 7.99 14.56
C GLY A 51 -7.11 7.11 15.79
N ASP A 52 -8.13 7.25 16.64
CA ASP A 52 -8.30 6.40 17.82
C ASP A 52 -8.68 4.98 17.39
N MET A 53 -8.32 3.99 18.21
CA MET A 53 -8.62 2.59 17.92
C MET A 53 -10.10 2.32 17.68
N ASP A 54 -10.97 2.91 18.53
CA ASP A 54 -12.40 2.73 18.40
C ASP A 54 -12.94 3.35 17.11
N GLN A 55 -12.44 4.50 16.72
CA GLN A 55 -12.81 5.17 15.48
C GLN A 55 -12.33 4.38 14.26
N LEU A 56 -11.12 3.86 14.31
CA LEU A 56 -10.59 3.01 13.24
C LEU A 56 -11.42 1.75 13.07
N ALA A 57 -11.75 1.07 14.16
CA ALA A 57 -12.57 -0.15 14.11
C ALA A 57 -13.95 0.13 13.52
N ALA A 58 -14.59 1.23 13.94
CA ALA A 58 -15.90 1.63 13.42
C ALA A 58 -15.83 1.97 11.94
N ALA A 59 -14.79 2.68 11.51
CA ALA A 59 -14.61 3.06 10.11
C ALA A 59 -14.36 1.85 9.22
N LEU A 60 -13.54 0.91 9.66
CA LEU A 60 -13.26 -0.31 8.89
C LEU A 60 -14.52 -1.18 8.78
N ALA A 61 -15.31 -1.29 9.83
CA ALA A 61 -16.58 -1.99 9.80
C ALA A 61 -17.56 -1.32 8.84
N TRP A 62 -17.66 0.00 8.87
CA TRP A 62 -18.50 0.75 7.94
C TRP A 62 -18.09 0.53 6.47
N LEU A 63 -16.79 0.53 6.19
CA LEU A 63 -16.28 0.29 4.84
C LEU A 63 -16.65 -1.11 4.35
N SER A 64 -16.48 -2.12 5.20
CA SER A 64 -16.85 -3.51 4.86
C SER A 64 -18.36 -3.66 4.64
N ASP A 65 -19.16 -3.04 5.50
CA ASP A 65 -20.63 -3.08 5.38
C ASP A 65 -21.13 -2.35 4.14
N SER A 66 -20.39 -1.36 3.66
CA SER A 66 -20.71 -0.61 2.44
C SER A 66 -20.38 -1.39 1.17
N GLY A 67 -19.78 -2.56 1.26
CA GLY A 67 -19.41 -3.37 0.09
C GLY A 67 -18.01 -3.11 -0.43
N ILE A 68 -17.18 -2.40 0.34
CA ILE A 68 -15.77 -2.16 -0.01
C ILE A 68 -14.94 -3.26 0.62
N GLU A 69 -14.10 -3.89 -0.19
CA GLU A 69 -13.18 -4.89 0.31
C GLU A 69 -11.99 -4.21 1.00
N VAL A 70 -11.77 -4.55 2.27
CA VAL A 70 -10.70 -4.00 3.08
C VAL A 70 -9.65 -5.08 3.34
N ALA A 71 -8.43 -4.86 2.85
CA ALA A 71 -7.31 -5.74 3.12
C ALA A 71 -6.34 -5.04 4.07
N HIS A 72 -6.14 -5.63 5.23
CA HIS A 72 -5.16 -5.16 6.19
C HIS A 72 -3.76 -5.47 5.68
N SER A 73 -2.79 -4.64 6.02
CA SER A 73 -1.42 -4.66 5.52
C SER A 73 -1.28 -4.44 4.01
N GLY A 74 -2.34 -4.21 3.32
CA GLY A 74 -2.43 -3.66 1.99
C GLY A 74 -1.57 -4.34 0.95
N ARG A 75 -1.06 -3.50 0.06
CA ARG A 75 -0.11 -3.92 -0.94
C ARG A 75 1.24 -4.17 -0.33
N GLU A 76 1.87 -5.16 -0.86
CA GLU A 76 3.22 -5.49 -0.48
C GLU A 76 4.09 -5.58 -1.71
N ILE A 77 5.31 -5.13 -1.57
CA ILE A 77 6.36 -5.44 -2.51
C ILE A 77 6.86 -6.84 -2.16
N LEU A 78 6.90 -7.69 -3.17
CA LEU A 78 7.36 -9.07 -3.05
C LEU A 78 8.69 -9.23 -3.77
N ILE A 79 9.65 -9.84 -3.09
CA ILE A 79 10.97 -10.10 -3.66
C ILE A 79 11.16 -11.60 -3.79
N ASP A 80 11.36 -12.05 -5.03
CA ASP A 80 11.70 -13.44 -5.30
C ASP A 80 13.20 -13.62 -5.08
N THR A 81 13.54 -14.19 -3.94
CA THR A 81 14.94 -14.40 -3.54
C THR A 81 15.69 -15.38 -4.45
N ASP A 82 14.96 -16.25 -5.13
CA ASP A 82 15.58 -17.18 -6.08
C ASP A 82 16.01 -16.49 -7.37
N ARG A 83 15.31 -15.44 -7.76
CA ARG A 83 15.64 -14.65 -8.94
C ARG A 83 16.59 -13.50 -8.65
N CYS A 84 16.57 -12.97 -7.43
CA CYS A 84 17.39 -11.84 -7.03
C CYS A 84 18.89 -12.20 -7.09
N ILE A 85 19.66 -11.35 -7.74
CA ILE A 85 21.11 -11.52 -7.89
C ILE A 85 21.91 -10.56 -6.99
N ASP A 86 21.23 -9.90 -6.06
CA ASP A 86 21.84 -8.94 -5.13
C ASP A 86 22.63 -7.81 -5.83
N CYS A 87 22.17 -7.36 -6.99
CA CYS A 87 22.85 -6.34 -7.78
C CYS A 87 22.77 -4.94 -7.17
N GLY A 88 21.81 -4.70 -6.28
CA GLY A 88 21.66 -3.43 -5.54
C GLY A 88 21.06 -2.27 -6.32
N LEU A 89 20.63 -2.44 -7.57
CA LEU A 89 20.04 -1.34 -8.35
C LEU A 89 18.78 -0.77 -7.70
N CYS A 90 17.96 -1.64 -7.08
CA CYS A 90 16.74 -1.21 -6.39
C CYS A 90 17.03 -0.34 -5.16
N THR A 91 18.17 -0.49 -4.52
CA THR A 91 18.53 0.31 -3.34
C THR A 91 18.71 1.79 -3.68
N GLY A 92 19.16 2.08 -4.90
CA GLY A 92 19.41 3.45 -5.35
C GLY A 92 18.13 4.21 -5.70
N VAL A 93 17.01 3.53 -5.94
CA VAL A 93 15.74 4.16 -6.32
C VAL A 93 14.73 4.20 -5.19
N CYS A 94 14.98 3.52 -4.08
CA CYS A 94 14.07 3.50 -2.95
C CYS A 94 14.16 4.79 -2.14
N PRO A 95 13.11 5.64 -2.12
CA PRO A 95 13.16 6.93 -1.45
C PRO A 95 13.21 6.83 0.08
N THR A 96 12.74 5.72 0.64
CA THR A 96 12.68 5.50 2.09
C THR A 96 13.77 4.58 2.61
N GLN A 97 14.66 4.14 1.72
CA GLN A 97 15.73 3.18 2.06
C GLN A 97 15.21 1.90 2.70
N ALA A 98 14.06 1.42 2.22
CA ALA A 98 13.52 0.12 2.62
C ALA A 98 14.33 -1.05 2.06
N LEU A 99 15.05 -0.80 0.98
CA LEU A 99 15.93 -1.77 0.33
C LEU A 99 17.39 -1.36 0.58
N THR A 100 18.16 -2.24 1.19
CA THR A 100 19.56 -2.00 1.53
C THR A 100 20.39 -3.25 1.23
N LEU A 101 21.71 -3.06 1.08
CA LEU A 101 22.65 -4.15 1.01
C LEU A 101 23.41 -4.25 2.34
N ASP A 102 23.62 -5.46 2.82
CA ASP A 102 24.44 -5.68 3.99
C ASP A 102 25.94 -5.71 3.65
N ARG A 103 26.77 -6.02 4.64
CA ARG A 103 28.24 -6.09 4.47
C ARG A 103 28.69 -7.20 3.50
N GLU A 104 27.83 -8.21 3.32
CA GLU A 104 28.06 -9.32 2.42
C GLU A 104 27.45 -9.08 1.02
N PHE A 105 26.97 -7.86 0.79
CA PHE A 105 26.30 -7.45 -0.47
C PHE A 105 25.04 -8.24 -0.76
N ARG A 106 24.30 -8.64 0.28
CA ARG A 106 23.00 -9.26 0.15
C ARG A 106 21.88 -8.25 0.37
N LEU A 107 20.81 -8.40 -0.40
CA LEU A 107 19.67 -7.49 -0.33
C LEU A 107 18.83 -7.75 0.92
N HIS A 108 18.53 -6.69 1.65
CA HIS A 108 17.59 -6.69 2.76
C HIS A 108 16.43 -5.76 2.47
N PHE A 109 15.22 -6.24 2.77
CA PHE A 109 14.00 -5.48 2.60
C PHE A 109 13.34 -5.24 3.96
N THR A 110 13.17 -3.96 4.32
CA THR A 110 12.51 -3.55 5.56
C THR A 110 11.10 -3.06 5.23
N ARG A 111 10.11 -3.91 5.43
CA ARG A 111 8.71 -3.61 5.07
C ARG A 111 8.17 -2.35 5.73
N SER A 112 8.54 -2.12 6.99
CA SER A 112 8.06 -0.96 7.74
C SER A 112 8.45 0.37 7.12
N ARG A 113 9.50 0.40 6.32
CA ARG A 113 9.96 1.59 5.63
C ARG A 113 9.38 1.74 4.22
N CYS A 114 8.79 0.67 3.67
CA CYS A 114 8.27 0.66 2.31
C CYS A 114 6.97 1.46 2.22
N ILE A 115 6.91 2.41 1.29
CA ILE A 115 5.72 3.20 0.98
C ILE A 115 5.00 2.69 -0.27
N VAL A 116 5.45 1.58 -0.82
CA VAL A 116 4.87 0.94 -2.00
C VAL A 116 4.79 1.87 -3.22
N CYS A 117 5.86 2.64 -3.45
CA CYS A 117 5.94 3.55 -4.61
C CYS A 117 6.22 2.81 -5.93
N GLU A 118 6.64 1.55 -5.86
CA GLU A 118 6.93 0.66 -7.00
C GLU A 118 8.09 1.08 -7.90
N GLN A 119 8.90 2.03 -7.49
CA GLN A 119 10.06 2.44 -8.30
C GLN A 119 11.13 1.34 -8.42
N CYS A 120 11.17 0.44 -7.45
CA CYS A 120 12.11 -0.68 -7.46
C CYS A 120 11.77 -1.75 -8.52
N ILE A 121 10.51 -1.87 -8.91
CA ILE A 121 10.07 -2.91 -9.84
C ILE A 121 10.78 -2.77 -11.21
N PRO A 122 10.71 -1.62 -11.90
CA PRO A 122 11.41 -1.47 -13.18
C PRO A 122 12.93 -1.41 -13.03
N ALA A 123 13.43 -1.11 -11.82
CA ALA A 123 14.88 -1.06 -11.58
C ALA A 123 15.53 -2.45 -11.52
N CYS A 124 14.75 -3.49 -11.23
CA CYS A 124 15.27 -4.85 -11.13
C CYS A 124 15.53 -5.46 -12.52
N PRO A 125 16.77 -5.79 -12.87
CA PRO A 125 17.10 -6.31 -14.21
C PRO A 125 16.63 -7.75 -14.44
N VAL A 126 16.36 -8.49 -13.38
CA VAL A 126 15.94 -9.90 -13.44
C VAL A 126 14.48 -10.10 -13.08
N ALA A 127 13.71 -9.02 -12.94
CA ALA A 127 12.30 -9.03 -12.59
C ALA A 127 12.00 -9.83 -11.33
N ALA A 128 12.86 -9.70 -10.32
CA ALA A 128 12.68 -10.37 -9.02
C ALA A 128 11.72 -9.64 -8.09
N ILE A 129 11.38 -8.39 -8.41
CA ILE A 129 10.51 -7.55 -7.57
C ILE A 129 9.16 -7.42 -8.25
N THR A 130 8.11 -7.78 -7.52
CA THR A 130 6.72 -7.69 -7.97
C THR A 130 5.85 -7.13 -6.86
N THR A 131 4.59 -6.93 -7.16
CA THR A 131 3.60 -6.50 -6.18
C THR A 131 2.36 -7.38 -6.29
N ASN A 132 1.66 -7.55 -5.18
CA ASN A 132 0.40 -8.27 -5.14
C ASN A 132 -0.82 -7.38 -5.46
N PHE A 133 -0.58 -6.20 -5.98
CA PHE A 133 -1.65 -5.24 -6.33
C PHE A 133 -2.24 -5.48 -7.71
#